data_57b0e1995a68983d30fe325184b4feea
#
_entry.id   57b0e1995a68983d30fe325184b4feea
#
_cell.length_a   1.000
_cell.length_b   1.000
_cell.length_c   1.000
_cell.angle_alpha   90.00
_cell.angle_beta   90.00
_cell.angle_gamma   90.00
#
_symmetry.space_group_name_H-M   'P 1'
#
loop_
_entity.id
_entity.type
_entity.pdbx_description
1 polymer ?
#
loop_
_entity_poly.entity_id
_entity_poly.type
_entity_poly.pdbx_seq_one_letter_code
_entity_poly.pdbx_strand_id
1 'polypeptide(L)'
;QNADKVLDKASSLDKVQTLDKAQTLDKAQTLDKAQTLAKQYLTTQDTASAHLHVSESDTEFVVSGSNFEYIFDRNTGNFAGIAVDGQELLAAPCDKTLWRAPTDNDRNIKNEWLRAHYDMISERTYETGCIIKDGCALISCTSSLSAPTVQPVLRINAEWIITPEGIIKSKMHVKKNAEFPTLPRFGVRMILREDMRNVNYIGMGPYESYADKH
;
A
#
# COMPACT_ATOMS: atom_id res chain seq x y z
N GLN A 1 2.25 -16.48 -50.36
CA GLN A 1 3.22 -16.16 -49.28
C GLN A 1 2.79 -15.00 -48.34
N ASN A 2 1.85 -14.10 -48.73
CA ASN A 2 1.37 -13.02 -47.86
C ASN A 2 0.11 -13.40 -47.04
N ALA A 3 -0.68 -14.38 -47.49
CA ALA A 3 -1.88 -14.82 -46.77
C ALA A 3 -1.57 -15.65 -45.51
N ASP A 4 -0.53 -16.49 -45.56
CA ASP A 4 -0.12 -17.35 -44.44
C ASP A 4 0.47 -16.54 -43.27
N LYS A 5 1.17 -15.43 -43.57
CA LYS A 5 1.67 -14.51 -42.53
C LYS A 5 0.60 -13.72 -41.81
N VAL A 6 -0.54 -13.48 -42.44
CA VAL A 6 -1.67 -12.76 -41.81
C VAL A 6 -2.49 -13.71 -40.92
N LEU A 7 -2.62 -14.97 -41.31
CA LEU A 7 -3.29 -16.00 -40.50
C LEU A 7 -2.49 -16.34 -39.22
N ASP A 8 -1.16 -16.38 -39.30
CA ASP A 8 -0.29 -16.65 -38.15
C ASP A 8 -0.30 -15.50 -37.13
N LYS A 9 -0.39 -14.24 -37.60
CA LYS A 9 -0.54 -13.06 -36.71
C LYS A 9 -1.92 -13.01 -36.03
N ALA A 10 -3.00 -13.40 -36.73
CA ALA A 10 -4.34 -13.43 -36.11
C ALA A 10 -4.43 -14.53 -35.03
N SER A 11 -3.87 -15.72 -35.30
CA SER A 11 -3.79 -16.82 -34.33
C SER A 11 -2.96 -16.49 -33.08
N SER A 12 -1.90 -15.69 -33.23
CA SER A 12 -1.07 -15.26 -32.10
C SER A 12 -1.76 -14.18 -31.23
N LEU A 13 -2.51 -13.27 -31.85
CA LEU A 13 -3.31 -12.26 -31.17
C LEU A 13 -4.46 -12.88 -30.36
N ASP A 14 -5.16 -13.86 -30.87
CA ASP A 14 -6.22 -14.59 -30.19
C ASP A 14 -5.67 -15.39 -28.98
N LYS A 15 -4.50 -15.98 -29.12
CA LYS A 15 -3.82 -16.67 -28.00
C LYS A 15 -3.41 -15.71 -26.89
N VAL A 16 -2.90 -14.52 -27.22
CA VAL A 16 -2.51 -13.49 -26.24
C VAL A 16 -3.76 -12.95 -25.53
N GLN A 17 -4.84 -12.66 -26.25
CA GLN A 17 -6.09 -12.21 -25.62
C GLN A 17 -6.75 -13.28 -24.75
N THR A 18 -6.62 -14.55 -25.09
CA THR A 18 -7.14 -15.66 -24.27
C THR A 18 -6.31 -15.87 -23.01
N LEU A 19 -4.98 -15.71 -23.09
CA LEU A 19 -4.08 -15.72 -21.92
C LEU A 19 -4.36 -14.56 -20.99
N ASP A 20 -4.54 -13.33 -21.50
CA ASP A 20 -4.86 -12.16 -20.67
C ASP A 20 -6.20 -12.30 -19.96
N LYS A 21 -7.22 -12.86 -20.63
CA LYS A 21 -8.52 -13.16 -19.99
C LYS A 21 -8.42 -14.23 -18.90
N ALA A 22 -7.64 -15.29 -19.13
CA ALA A 22 -7.43 -16.36 -18.14
C ALA A 22 -6.66 -15.83 -16.92
N GLN A 23 -5.62 -15.03 -17.10
CA GLN A 23 -4.86 -14.40 -16.01
C GLN A 23 -5.69 -13.40 -15.21
N THR A 24 -6.59 -12.66 -15.88
CA THR A 24 -7.49 -11.71 -15.21
C THR A 24 -8.53 -12.45 -14.37
N LEU A 25 -9.04 -13.59 -14.84
CA LEU A 25 -10.01 -14.43 -14.14
C LEU A 25 -9.36 -15.10 -12.91
N ASP A 26 -8.13 -15.59 -13.04
CA ASP A 26 -7.39 -16.23 -11.94
C ASP A 26 -7.02 -15.21 -10.84
N LYS A 27 -6.63 -14.00 -11.21
CA LYS A 27 -6.40 -12.87 -10.29
C LYS A 27 -7.69 -12.48 -9.55
N ALA A 28 -8.83 -12.46 -10.22
CA ALA A 28 -10.10 -12.15 -9.60
C ALA A 28 -10.52 -13.24 -8.59
N GLN A 29 -10.35 -14.52 -8.92
CA GLN A 29 -10.65 -15.65 -8.03
C GLN A 29 -9.71 -15.69 -6.81
N THR A 30 -8.44 -15.36 -6.98
CA THR A 30 -7.46 -15.30 -5.89
C THR A 30 -7.76 -14.14 -4.95
N LEU A 31 -8.15 -12.98 -5.49
CA LEU A 31 -8.57 -11.83 -4.70
C LEU A 31 -9.85 -12.12 -3.91
N ASP A 32 -10.82 -12.81 -4.51
CA ASP A 32 -12.08 -13.18 -3.86
C ASP A 32 -11.86 -14.22 -2.73
N LYS A 33 -10.96 -15.20 -2.93
CA LYS A 33 -10.51 -16.12 -1.88
C LYS A 33 -9.80 -15.38 -0.73
N ALA A 34 -8.90 -14.45 -1.04
CA ALA A 34 -8.21 -13.66 -0.03
C ALA A 34 -9.19 -12.78 0.77
N GLN A 35 -10.18 -12.16 0.10
CA GLN A 35 -11.24 -11.40 0.75
C GLN A 35 -12.16 -12.28 1.61
N THR A 36 -12.46 -13.50 1.17
CA THR A 36 -13.28 -14.46 1.91
C THR A 36 -12.56 -14.95 3.16
N LEU A 37 -11.27 -15.27 3.06
CA LEU A 37 -10.43 -15.65 4.20
C LEU A 37 -10.27 -14.46 5.18
N ALA A 38 -10.06 -13.26 4.68
CA ALA A 38 -10.03 -12.06 5.51
C ALA A 38 -11.37 -11.84 6.23
N LYS A 39 -12.51 -12.04 5.54
CA LYS A 39 -13.84 -11.98 6.17
C LYS A 39 -14.03 -13.06 7.23
N GLN A 40 -13.57 -14.29 7.03
CA GLN A 40 -13.63 -15.36 8.02
C GLN A 40 -12.78 -15.05 9.26
N TYR A 41 -11.61 -14.47 9.09
CA TYR A 41 -10.77 -14.02 10.22
C TYR A 41 -11.42 -12.90 11.03
N LEU A 42 -12.22 -12.05 10.35
CA LEU A 42 -12.92 -10.91 10.94
C LEU A 42 -14.23 -11.30 11.66
N THR A 43 -14.86 -12.44 11.27
CA THR A 43 -16.13 -12.90 11.84
C THR A 43 -15.97 -13.70 13.13
N THR A 44 -14.75 -14.01 13.56
CA THR A 44 -14.48 -14.78 14.79
C THR A 44 -14.24 -13.91 16.02
N GLN A 45 -14.38 -12.58 15.92
CA GLN A 45 -14.30 -11.69 17.07
C GLN A 45 -15.72 -11.26 17.50
N ASP A 46 -16.05 -11.50 18.76
CA ASP A 46 -17.32 -11.13 19.36
C ASP A 46 -17.61 -9.63 19.15
N THR A 47 -18.71 -9.34 18.49
CA THR A 47 -19.26 -7.99 18.28
C THR A 47 -19.93 -7.49 19.56
N ALA A 48 -19.21 -7.33 20.64
CA ALA A 48 -19.60 -6.41 21.72
C ALA A 48 -19.40 -5.00 21.17
N SER A 49 -20.39 -4.11 21.34
CA SER A 49 -20.46 -2.74 20.78
C SER A 49 -19.16 -1.96 21.02
N ALA A 50 -18.18 -2.15 20.16
CA ALA A 50 -16.90 -1.47 20.24
C ALA A 50 -17.13 -0.03 19.74
N HIS A 51 -17.11 0.92 20.66
CA HIS A 51 -17.15 2.34 20.33
C HIS A 51 -15.75 2.81 19.99
N LEU A 52 -15.60 3.39 18.80
CA LEU A 52 -14.38 4.02 18.35
C LEU A 52 -14.38 5.47 18.82
N HIS A 53 -13.28 5.89 19.41
CA HIS A 53 -13.05 7.27 19.84
C HIS A 53 -11.96 7.91 18.98
N VAL A 54 -12.17 9.15 18.55
CA VAL A 54 -11.18 9.95 17.82
C VAL A 54 -10.94 11.23 18.58
N SER A 55 -9.69 11.52 18.91
CA SER A 55 -9.23 12.82 19.36
C SER A 55 -8.36 13.48 18.29
N GLU A 56 -8.49 14.78 18.15
CA GLU A 56 -7.77 15.59 17.16
C GLU A 56 -6.99 16.70 17.86
N SER A 57 -5.75 16.87 17.45
CA SER A 57 -4.89 18.01 17.79
C SER A 57 -4.36 18.68 16.52
N ASP A 58 -3.57 19.73 16.66
CA ASP A 58 -2.90 20.38 15.53
C ASP A 58 -1.90 19.46 14.84
N THR A 59 -1.32 18.50 15.57
CA THR A 59 -0.23 17.65 15.08
C THR A 59 -0.64 16.21 14.80
N GLU A 60 -1.73 15.71 15.40
CA GLU A 60 -2.07 14.29 15.31
C GLU A 60 -3.58 14.01 15.40
N PHE A 61 -3.97 12.87 14.83
CA PHE A 61 -5.22 12.18 15.13
C PHE A 61 -4.91 10.95 15.97
N VAL A 62 -5.59 10.79 17.10
CA VAL A 62 -5.52 9.56 17.92
C VAL A 62 -6.85 8.83 17.78
N VAL A 63 -6.78 7.60 17.28
CA VAL A 63 -7.94 6.74 17.09
C VAL A 63 -7.80 5.56 18.03
N SER A 64 -8.74 5.42 18.97
CA SER A 64 -8.73 4.35 19.95
C SER A 64 -10.02 3.54 19.98
N GLY A 65 -9.89 2.26 20.29
CA GLY A 65 -10.97 1.31 20.51
C GLY A 65 -10.81 0.59 21.84
N SER A 66 -11.43 -0.58 21.96
CA SER A 66 -11.41 -1.35 23.23
C SER A 66 -10.02 -1.82 23.63
N ASN A 67 -9.17 -2.17 22.66
CA ASN A 67 -7.85 -2.77 22.91
C ASN A 67 -6.75 -2.21 21.97
N PHE A 68 -7.01 -1.10 21.28
CA PHE A 68 -6.01 -0.49 20.41
C PHE A 68 -6.00 1.02 20.55
N GLU A 69 -4.85 1.63 20.22
CA GLU A 69 -4.65 3.06 20.07
C GLU A 69 -3.69 3.31 18.91
N TYR A 70 -4.12 4.12 17.94
CA TYR A 70 -3.34 4.45 16.75
C TYR A 70 -3.15 5.95 16.67
N ILE A 71 -1.90 6.37 16.53
CA ILE A 71 -1.51 7.77 16.41
C ILE A 71 -1.12 8.05 14.97
N PHE A 72 -1.85 8.94 14.31
CA PHE A 72 -1.57 9.40 12.97
C PHE A 72 -1.01 10.81 12.99
N ASP A 73 0.24 10.98 12.59
CA ASP A 73 0.91 12.28 12.52
C ASP A 73 0.44 13.05 11.28
N ARG A 74 -0.14 14.22 11.49
CA ARG A 74 -0.68 15.08 10.45
C ARG A 74 0.40 15.73 9.59
N ASN A 75 1.59 15.94 10.14
CA ASN A 75 2.70 16.58 9.43
C ASN A 75 3.37 15.61 8.46
N THR A 76 3.53 14.36 8.86
CA THR A 76 4.13 13.33 8.03
C THR A 76 3.11 12.58 7.17
N GLY A 77 1.81 12.62 7.53
CA GLY A 77 0.74 11.89 6.83
C GLY A 77 0.82 10.38 6.99
N ASN A 78 1.37 9.91 8.12
CA ASN A 78 1.62 8.50 8.38
C ASN A 78 1.33 8.15 9.86
N PHE A 79 1.21 6.85 10.16
CA PHE A 79 1.10 6.40 11.55
C PHE A 79 2.43 6.58 12.27
N ALA A 80 2.39 7.32 13.39
CA ALA A 80 3.51 7.50 14.31
C ALA A 80 3.53 6.43 15.41
N GLY A 81 2.36 5.89 15.79
CA GLY A 81 2.21 4.84 16.79
C GLY A 81 1.08 3.89 16.40
N ILE A 82 1.27 2.61 16.68
CA ILE A 82 0.28 1.54 16.57
C ILE A 82 0.41 0.66 17.80
N ALA A 83 -0.49 0.83 18.76
CA ALA A 83 -0.53 0.04 19.98
C ALA A 83 -1.74 -0.89 19.99
N VAL A 84 -1.54 -2.13 20.45
CA VAL A 84 -2.59 -3.14 20.65
C VAL A 84 -2.37 -3.80 22.01
N ASP A 85 -3.44 -3.94 22.79
CA ASP A 85 -3.40 -4.47 24.16
C ASP A 85 -2.37 -3.74 25.05
N GLY A 86 -2.22 -2.42 24.82
CA GLY A 86 -1.27 -1.58 25.53
C GLY A 86 0.20 -1.73 25.10
N GLN A 87 0.47 -2.55 24.10
CA GLN A 87 1.82 -2.76 23.56
C GLN A 87 2.00 -1.99 22.26
N GLU A 88 3.00 -1.09 22.20
CA GLU A 88 3.43 -0.43 20.97
C GLU A 88 4.10 -1.45 20.02
N LEU A 89 3.66 -1.47 18.78
CA LEU A 89 4.17 -2.40 17.77
C LEU A 89 5.28 -1.78 16.90
N LEU A 90 5.27 -0.45 16.73
CA LEU A 90 6.24 0.24 15.90
C LEU A 90 7.52 0.57 16.67
N ALA A 91 8.69 0.37 16.05
CA ALA A 91 9.98 0.89 16.52
C ALA A 91 10.28 2.29 15.95
N ALA A 92 9.62 2.66 14.85
CA ALA A 92 9.70 3.98 14.24
C ALA A 92 8.40 4.28 13.47
N PRO A 93 8.06 5.56 13.22
CA PRO A 93 6.90 5.93 12.41
C PRO A 93 6.88 5.23 11.04
N CYS A 94 5.68 4.95 10.56
CA CYS A 94 5.49 4.45 9.19
C CYS A 94 5.91 5.49 8.18
N ASP A 95 6.30 5.06 6.99
CA ASP A 95 6.54 5.94 5.86
C ASP A 95 6.08 5.32 4.54
N LYS A 96 5.86 6.16 3.53
CA LYS A 96 5.65 5.73 2.16
C LYS A 96 6.99 5.71 1.44
N THR A 97 7.30 4.61 0.78
CA THR A 97 8.61 4.43 0.13
C THR A 97 8.43 3.96 -1.31
N LEU A 98 9.33 4.43 -2.17
CA LEU A 98 9.47 3.93 -3.55
C LEU A 98 10.85 3.30 -3.81
N TRP A 99 11.79 3.43 -2.87
CA TRP A 99 13.15 2.92 -3.02
C TRP A 99 13.28 1.47 -2.56
N ARG A 100 14.06 0.69 -3.31
CA ARG A 100 14.61 -0.60 -2.89
C ARG A 100 16.05 -0.73 -3.37
N ALA A 101 16.83 -1.59 -2.73
CA ALA A 101 18.14 -1.93 -3.21
C ALA A 101 18.04 -2.53 -4.63
N PRO A 102 18.80 -2.02 -5.61
CA PRO A 102 18.83 -2.58 -6.95
C PRO A 102 19.33 -4.02 -6.96
N THR A 103 18.69 -4.88 -7.75
CA THR A 103 19.13 -6.24 -8.03
C THR A 103 19.96 -6.28 -9.32
N ASP A 104 20.51 -7.46 -9.67
CA ASP A 104 21.24 -7.64 -10.93
C ASP A 104 20.38 -7.34 -12.17
N ASN A 105 19.08 -7.62 -12.11
CA ASN A 105 18.14 -7.30 -13.18
C ASN A 105 17.95 -5.79 -13.38
N ASP A 106 18.22 -4.99 -12.36
CA ASP A 106 18.10 -3.53 -12.41
C ASP A 106 19.36 -2.83 -12.93
N ARG A 107 20.37 -3.59 -13.38
CA ARG A 107 21.70 -3.09 -13.75
C ARG A 107 21.67 -1.84 -14.66
N ASN A 108 20.74 -1.78 -15.59
CA ASN A 108 20.60 -0.66 -16.51
C ASN A 108 19.79 0.50 -15.91
N ILE A 109 18.61 0.18 -15.33
CA ILE A 109 17.66 1.19 -14.85
C ILE A 109 18.08 1.86 -13.53
N LYS A 110 18.94 1.20 -12.72
CA LYS A 110 19.41 1.76 -11.44
C LYS A 110 20.06 3.13 -11.58
N ASN A 111 20.77 3.35 -12.71
CA ASN A 111 21.43 4.63 -12.97
C ASN A 111 20.42 5.76 -13.26
N GLU A 112 19.27 5.43 -13.82
CA GLU A 112 18.15 6.38 -14.00
C GLU A 112 17.51 6.71 -12.67
N TRP A 113 17.30 5.70 -11.80
CA TRP A 113 16.77 5.89 -10.45
C TRP A 113 17.67 6.79 -9.59
N LEU A 114 18.99 6.57 -9.65
CA LEU A 114 19.96 7.40 -8.92
C LEU A 114 20.03 8.83 -9.47
N ARG A 115 19.93 9.01 -10.79
CA ARG A 115 19.84 10.36 -11.40
C ARG A 115 18.54 11.07 -11.03
N ALA A 116 17.45 10.34 -10.84
CA ALA A 116 16.18 10.83 -10.35
C ALA A 116 16.14 11.01 -8.82
N HIS A 117 17.24 10.68 -8.13
CA HIS A 117 17.38 10.75 -6.67
C HIS A 117 16.29 9.95 -5.91
N TYR A 118 15.90 8.78 -6.42
CA TYR A 118 14.88 7.95 -5.77
C TYR A 118 15.32 7.40 -4.41
N ASP A 119 16.61 7.32 -4.15
CA ASP A 119 17.24 6.95 -2.88
C ASP A 119 17.14 8.05 -1.81
N MET A 120 16.82 9.30 -2.21
CA MET A 120 16.74 10.47 -1.33
C MET A 120 15.31 11.03 -1.22
N ILE A 121 14.31 10.23 -1.55
CA ILE A 121 12.90 10.65 -1.52
C ILE A 121 12.43 10.90 -0.09
N SER A 122 11.74 12.01 0.09
CA SER A 122 10.98 12.35 1.29
C SER A 122 9.52 12.64 0.97
N GLU A 123 8.65 12.44 1.95
CA GLU A 123 7.24 12.78 1.84
C GLU A 123 7.00 14.21 2.33
N ARG A 124 6.11 14.92 1.61
CA ARG A 124 5.54 16.20 2.02
C ARG A 124 4.03 16.07 2.06
N THR A 125 3.45 16.27 3.22
CA THR A 125 2.01 16.32 3.44
C THR A 125 1.48 17.73 3.18
N TYR A 126 0.32 17.83 2.54
CA TYR A 126 -0.35 19.10 2.23
C TYR A 126 -1.63 19.27 3.04
N GLU A 127 -2.39 18.19 3.18
CA GLU A 127 -3.70 18.21 3.83
C GLU A 127 -3.97 16.88 4.50
N THR A 128 -4.56 16.93 5.69
CA THR A 128 -5.05 15.77 6.42
C THR A 128 -6.41 16.08 7.04
N GLY A 129 -7.27 15.08 7.12
CA GLY A 129 -8.57 15.18 7.77
C GLY A 129 -8.97 13.84 8.39
N CYS A 130 -9.78 13.88 9.43
CA CYS A 130 -10.34 12.70 10.04
C CYS A 130 -11.84 12.89 10.28
N ILE A 131 -12.64 11.90 9.91
CA ILE A 131 -14.08 11.88 10.17
C ILE A 131 -14.50 10.50 10.66
N ILE A 132 -15.57 10.44 11.46
CA ILE A 132 -16.23 9.17 11.76
C ILE A 132 -17.36 8.97 10.74
N LYS A 133 -17.33 7.85 10.03
CA LYS A 133 -18.33 7.47 9.05
C LYS A 133 -18.63 5.98 9.17
N ASP A 134 -19.92 5.63 9.25
CA ASP A 134 -20.39 4.24 9.38
C ASP A 134 -19.71 3.46 10.53
N GLY A 135 -19.46 4.14 11.65
CA GLY A 135 -18.79 3.57 12.83
C GLY A 135 -17.28 3.41 12.70
N CYS A 136 -16.67 3.73 11.55
CA CYS A 136 -15.24 3.67 11.30
C CYS A 136 -14.61 5.07 11.33
N ALA A 137 -13.35 5.19 11.73
CA ALA A 137 -12.58 6.41 11.50
C ALA A 137 -11.99 6.39 10.09
N LEU A 138 -12.27 7.44 9.32
CA LEU A 138 -11.73 7.65 7.99
C LEU A 138 -10.73 8.81 8.04
N ILE A 139 -9.46 8.51 7.86
CA ILE A 139 -8.39 9.51 7.77
C ILE A 139 -8.04 9.70 6.29
N SER A 140 -8.13 10.93 5.81
CA SER A 140 -7.69 11.33 4.48
C SER A 140 -6.34 12.05 4.55
N CYS A 141 -5.47 11.83 3.57
CA CYS A 141 -4.17 12.48 3.48
C CYS A 141 -3.82 12.75 2.02
N THR A 142 -3.48 14.00 1.71
CA THR A 142 -2.92 14.40 0.43
C THR A 142 -1.44 14.72 0.61
N SER A 143 -0.59 14.00 -0.11
CA SER A 143 0.86 14.13 0.01
C SER A 143 1.58 14.00 -1.34
N SER A 144 2.88 14.25 -1.34
CA SER A 144 3.76 13.95 -2.47
C SER A 144 5.08 13.36 -2.00
N LEU A 145 5.68 12.54 -2.87
CA LEU A 145 7.05 12.07 -2.70
C LEU A 145 7.96 12.81 -3.68
N SER A 146 9.00 13.44 -3.17
CA SER A 146 9.98 14.20 -3.96
C SER A 146 11.38 14.06 -3.38
N ALA A 147 12.39 14.12 -4.24
CA ALA A 147 13.77 14.35 -3.82
C ALA A 147 14.00 15.84 -3.50
N PRO A 148 15.02 16.20 -2.72
CA PRO A 148 15.39 17.58 -2.49
C PRO A 148 15.61 18.34 -3.82
N THR A 149 15.09 19.56 -3.92
CA THR A 149 15.23 20.47 -5.08
C THR A 149 14.61 19.97 -6.39
N VAL A 150 13.86 18.86 -6.37
CA VAL A 150 13.22 18.28 -7.56
C VAL A 150 11.70 18.31 -7.40
N GLN A 151 11.00 18.46 -8.52
CA GLN A 151 9.54 18.38 -8.53
C GLN A 151 9.02 17.01 -8.05
N PRO A 152 7.79 16.92 -7.56
CA PRO A 152 7.23 15.67 -7.07
C PRO A 152 7.25 14.54 -8.11
N VAL A 153 7.83 13.41 -7.71
CA VAL A 153 7.80 12.15 -8.46
C VAL A 153 6.41 11.53 -8.41
N LEU A 154 5.82 11.54 -7.21
CA LEU A 154 4.48 11.02 -6.95
C LEU A 154 3.61 12.06 -6.24
N ARG A 155 2.32 12.10 -6.62
CA ARG A 155 1.25 12.70 -5.84
C ARG A 155 0.34 11.60 -5.34
N ILE A 156 -0.05 11.67 -4.07
CA ILE A 156 -0.73 10.60 -3.37
C ILE A 156 -1.96 11.16 -2.66
N ASN A 157 -3.12 10.57 -2.92
CA ASN A 157 -4.30 10.72 -2.09
C ASN A 157 -4.52 9.39 -1.37
N ALA A 158 -4.30 9.38 -0.07
CA ALA A 158 -4.45 8.20 0.78
C ALA A 158 -5.71 8.30 1.64
N GLU A 159 -6.43 7.21 1.75
CA GLU A 159 -7.52 7.00 2.68
C GLU A 159 -7.16 5.83 3.59
N TRP A 160 -7.26 6.05 4.90
CA TRP A 160 -7.07 5.02 5.92
C TRP A 160 -8.39 4.85 6.67
N ILE A 161 -8.91 3.63 6.68
CA ILE A 161 -10.15 3.30 7.37
C ILE A 161 -9.79 2.42 8.56
N ILE A 162 -10.11 2.89 9.76
CA ILE A 162 -9.91 2.16 11.00
C ILE A 162 -11.26 1.70 11.50
N THR A 163 -11.43 0.39 11.63
CA THR A 163 -12.69 -0.20 12.10
C THR A 163 -12.74 -0.27 13.62
N PRO A 164 -13.93 -0.44 14.25
CA PRO A 164 -14.05 -0.61 15.69
C PRO A 164 -13.25 -1.78 16.26
N GLU A 165 -12.95 -2.80 15.43
CA GLU A 165 -12.15 -3.98 15.79
C GLU A 165 -10.63 -3.72 15.69
N GLY A 166 -10.20 -2.50 15.31
CA GLY A 166 -8.80 -2.14 15.16
C GLY A 166 -8.17 -2.52 13.82
N ILE A 167 -8.95 -2.87 12.81
CA ILE A 167 -8.41 -3.18 11.48
C ILE A 167 -8.11 -1.88 10.73
N ILE A 168 -6.89 -1.76 10.24
CA ILE A 168 -6.47 -0.65 9.37
C ILE A 168 -6.59 -1.11 7.91
N LYS A 169 -7.47 -0.46 7.15
CA LYS A 169 -7.56 -0.62 5.69
C LYS A 169 -6.99 0.62 5.03
N SER A 170 -6.22 0.46 3.95
CA SER A 170 -5.70 1.58 3.18
C SER A 170 -6.14 1.53 1.72
N LYS A 171 -6.45 2.70 1.18
CA LYS A 171 -6.67 2.92 -0.25
C LYS A 171 -5.84 4.11 -0.67
N MET A 172 -4.98 3.91 -1.67
CA MET A 172 -4.09 4.97 -2.15
C MET A 172 -4.27 5.17 -3.65
N HIS A 173 -4.59 6.40 -4.02
CA HIS A 173 -4.58 6.85 -5.41
C HIS A 173 -3.26 7.57 -5.68
N VAL A 174 -2.41 6.94 -6.50
CA VAL A 174 -1.04 7.40 -6.75
C VAL A 174 -0.89 7.84 -8.21
N LYS A 175 -0.50 9.10 -8.41
CA LYS A 175 -0.22 9.65 -9.73
C LYS A 175 1.28 9.88 -9.88
N LYS A 176 1.92 9.09 -10.76
CA LYS A 176 3.34 9.26 -11.12
C LYS A 176 3.48 10.41 -12.13
N ASN A 177 4.50 11.23 -11.96
CA ASN A 177 4.92 12.19 -12.97
C ASN A 177 5.60 11.44 -14.13
N ALA A 178 5.12 11.69 -15.36
CA ALA A 178 5.57 10.99 -16.56
C ALA A 178 7.05 11.28 -16.92
N GLU A 179 7.61 12.40 -16.48
CA GLU A 179 9.00 12.80 -16.73
C GLU A 179 10.02 11.93 -15.97
N PHE A 180 9.58 11.19 -14.95
CA PHE A 180 10.45 10.35 -14.15
C PHE A 180 10.48 8.91 -14.65
N PRO A 181 11.57 8.16 -14.41
CA PRO A 181 11.69 6.76 -14.80
C PRO A 181 10.65 5.85 -14.10
N THR A 182 10.56 4.61 -14.54
CA THR A 182 9.73 3.58 -13.88
C THR A 182 10.13 3.43 -12.41
N LEU A 183 9.14 3.28 -11.53
CA LEU A 183 9.40 3.13 -10.10
C LEU A 183 10.01 1.77 -9.77
N PRO A 184 11.00 1.70 -8.85
CA PRO A 184 11.50 0.41 -8.34
C PRO A 184 10.43 -0.36 -7.57
N ARG A 185 9.61 0.33 -6.81
CA ARG A 185 8.43 -0.15 -6.08
C ARG A 185 7.60 1.04 -5.59
N PHE A 186 6.46 0.77 -4.98
CA PHE A 186 5.72 1.68 -4.13
C PHE A 186 5.06 0.89 -3.01
N GLY A 187 5.09 1.41 -1.78
CA GLY A 187 4.46 0.77 -0.64
C GLY A 187 4.57 1.58 0.65
N VAL A 188 3.95 1.07 1.70
CA VAL A 188 4.09 1.55 3.08
C VAL A 188 5.13 0.68 3.78
N ARG A 189 6.08 1.32 4.46
CA ARG A 189 7.07 0.66 5.30
C ARG A 189 6.68 0.81 6.75
N MET A 190 6.68 -0.31 7.47
CA MET A 190 6.50 -0.38 8.92
C MET A 190 7.77 -0.99 9.53
N ILE A 191 8.37 -0.30 10.48
CA ILE A 191 9.51 -0.80 11.24
C ILE A 191 8.95 -1.27 12.57
N LEU A 192 8.86 -2.58 12.73
CA LEU A 192 8.32 -3.19 13.94
C LEU A 192 9.40 -3.32 15.00
N ARG A 193 8.97 -3.43 16.28
CA ARG A 193 9.85 -3.70 17.39
C ARG A 193 10.54 -5.06 17.25
N GLU A 194 11.71 -5.20 17.85
CA GLU A 194 12.55 -6.39 17.75
C GLU A 194 11.87 -7.68 18.25
N ASP A 195 10.95 -7.55 19.22
CA ASP A 195 10.18 -8.67 19.78
C ASP A 195 9.05 -9.17 18.86
N MET A 196 8.66 -8.39 17.84
CA MET A 196 7.65 -8.75 16.83
C MET A 196 8.23 -9.66 15.74
N ARG A 197 8.52 -10.93 16.08
CA ARG A 197 9.21 -11.87 15.17
C ARG A 197 8.28 -12.68 14.29
N ASN A 198 7.01 -12.82 14.67
CA ASN A 198 6.03 -13.62 13.95
C ASN A 198 5.10 -12.72 13.17
N VAL A 199 5.16 -12.79 11.85
CA VAL A 199 4.30 -12.05 10.93
C VAL A 199 3.53 -13.04 10.08
N ASN A 200 2.20 -12.94 10.11
CA ASN A 200 1.32 -13.66 9.19
C ASN A 200 0.82 -12.71 8.12
N TYR A 201 0.85 -13.12 6.87
CA TYR A 201 0.29 -12.33 5.78
C TYR A 201 -0.51 -13.21 4.83
N ILE A 202 -1.52 -12.61 4.20
CA ILE A 202 -2.30 -13.22 3.13
C ILE A 202 -2.07 -12.36 1.88
N GLY A 203 -1.58 -12.96 0.83
CA GLY A 203 -1.24 -12.25 -0.39
C GLY A 203 -0.99 -13.20 -1.55
N MET A 204 -0.59 -12.66 -2.66
CA MET A 204 -0.10 -13.46 -3.79
C MET A 204 1.27 -14.04 -3.42
N GLY A 205 1.47 -15.32 -3.72
CA GLY A 205 2.68 -16.06 -3.41
C GLY A 205 2.47 -17.54 -3.71
N PRO A 206 3.36 -18.46 -3.32
CA PRO A 206 4.45 -18.36 -2.32
C PRO A 206 5.74 -17.73 -2.85
N TYR A 207 5.85 -17.50 -4.15
CA TYR A 207 7.01 -16.93 -4.79
C TYR A 207 6.87 -15.43 -5.04
N GLU A 208 7.86 -14.80 -5.69
CA GLU A 208 7.81 -13.40 -6.06
C GLU A 208 6.61 -13.10 -6.98
N SER A 209 5.79 -12.13 -6.58
CA SER A 209 4.56 -11.75 -7.30
C SER A 209 4.81 -10.73 -8.40
N TYR A 210 5.88 -10.87 -9.17
CA TYR A 210 6.11 -10.05 -10.36
C TYR A 210 5.30 -10.57 -11.55
N ALA A 211 4.81 -9.66 -12.38
CA ALA A 211 3.95 -9.98 -13.52
C ALA A 211 4.62 -10.89 -14.58
N ASP A 212 5.93 -10.95 -14.60
CA ASP A 212 6.76 -11.74 -15.50
C ASP A 212 7.19 -13.11 -14.93
N LYS A 213 6.76 -13.43 -13.70
CA LYS A 213 7.15 -14.67 -13.00
C LYS A 213 5.95 -15.57 -12.63
N HIS A 214 4.85 -15.47 -13.36
CA HIS A 214 3.65 -16.30 -13.21
C HIS A 214 3.51 -17.28 -14.37
#